data_4d368249de0627c1a94bb100f1bc4653
#
_entry.id   4d368249de0627c1a94bb100f1bc4653
#
_cell.length_a   1.000
_cell.length_b   1.000
_cell.length_c   1.000
_cell.angle_alpha   90.00
_cell.angle_beta   90.00
_cell.angle_gamma   90.00
#
_symmetry.space_group_name_H-M   'P 1'
#
loop_
_entity.id
_entity.type
_entity.pdbx_description
1 polymer ?
#
loop_
_entity_poly.entity_id
_entity_poly.type
_entity_poly.pdbx_seq_one_letter_code
_entity_poly.pdbx_strand_id
1 'polypeptide(L)'
;AQRPDGGCVFLTAEGLCRIHKEFGFEAKPLLCQMFPRQIIPLGDRAVLTIRRACPSAAQDLGRPVEEHLPDVRRLADEGKLLEKASGAPAIKRGERRPWKVALALLRTLSRLVADERFPPVRRIVHGLVLCRLLTQARTRRLDDIKLIDLLEVLETTAPDEAAPLFAQRRPLSRIGGILFRQIGLEYIRLHPAVRIQNTWAERWKLVRFGMAMLRAIGQVPPVSDRLPQVEFAALEEPLGVLEPEIYRPFARYLETLAASYQYALARRVGWSIVESFHSLALTYPLGLWMMRWVCAGRKPTLQDSADIVTALDRGQGYIPLCGTRQRIRLRLLTNGDDLERAVIWYAR
;
A
#
# COMPACT_ATOMS: atom_id res chain seq x y z
N ALA A 1 22.19 2.89 -12.91
CA ALA A 1 22.00 3.82 -14.02
C ALA A 1 20.65 3.57 -14.68
N GLN A 2 19.94 4.64 -15.07
CA GLN A 2 18.62 4.57 -15.69
C GLN A 2 18.66 5.22 -17.08
N ARG A 3 17.86 4.68 -18.00
CA ARG A 3 17.57 5.29 -19.29
C ARG A 3 16.68 6.52 -19.12
N PRO A 4 16.55 7.40 -20.13
CA PRO A 4 15.64 8.55 -20.07
C PRO A 4 14.18 8.17 -19.83
N ASP A 5 13.76 6.96 -20.23
CA ASP A 5 12.44 6.38 -19.99
C ASP A 5 12.25 5.79 -18.57
N GLY A 6 13.26 5.92 -17.71
CA GLY A 6 13.28 5.37 -16.35
C GLY A 6 13.66 3.89 -16.28
N GLY A 7 13.86 3.21 -17.39
CA GLY A 7 14.28 1.81 -17.46
C GLY A 7 15.74 1.61 -17.05
N CYS A 8 16.05 0.38 -16.66
CA CYS A 8 17.44 0.00 -16.37
C CYS A 8 18.26 -0.03 -17.67
N VAL A 9 19.50 0.53 -17.64
CA VAL A 9 20.40 0.52 -18.81
C VAL A 9 20.83 -0.88 -19.28
N PHE A 10 20.71 -1.87 -18.40
CA PHE A 10 21.04 -3.26 -18.68
C PHE A 10 19.88 -4.10 -19.23
N LEU A 11 18.71 -3.49 -19.50
CA LEU A 11 17.60 -4.22 -20.15
C LEU A 11 17.84 -4.31 -21.67
N THR A 12 17.56 -5.47 -22.23
CA THR A 12 17.45 -5.67 -23.69
C THR A 12 16.15 -5.05 -24.22
N ALA A 13 15.94 -5.10 -25.53
CA ALA A 13 14.68 -4.69 -26.15
C ALA A 13 13.48 -5.55 -25.68
N GLU A 14 13.74 -6.83 -25.41
CA GLU A 14 12.77 -7.82 -24.91
C GLU A 14 12.52 -7.69 -23.39
N GLY A 15 13.16 -6.72 -22.69
CA GLY A 15 12.99 -6.49 -21.26
C GLY A 15 13.79 -7.44 -20.36
N LEU A 16 14.73 -8.21 -20.89
CA LEU A 16 15.61 -9.11 -20.15
C LEU A 16 16.87 -8.40 -19.65
N CYS A 17 17.41 -8.84 -18.52
CA CYS A 17 18.65 -8.29 -17.97
C CYS A 17 19.89 -8.85 -18.71
N ARG A 18 20.66 -8.00 -19.39
CA ARG A 18 21.90 -8.39 -20.09
C ARG A 18 22.92 -9.00 -19.15
N ILE A 19 23.11 -8.42 -17.95
CA ILE A 19 24.05 -8.99 -16.97
C ILE A 19 23.68 -10.44 -16.65
N HIS A 20 22.37 -10.70 -16.43
CA HIS A 20 21.91 -12.06 -16.15
C HIS A 20 22.13 -13.01 -17.34
N LYS A 21 21.86 -12.52 -18.55
CA LYS A 21 21.97 -13.33 -19.80
C LYS A 21 23.41 -13.68 -20.13
N GLU A 22 24.31 -12.72 -19.95
CA GLU A 22 25.72 -12.85 -20.40
C GLU A 22 26.63 -13.40 -19.29
N PHE A 23 26.41 -13.07 -18.04
CA PHE A 23 27.29 -13.37 -16.91
C PHE A 23 26.64 -14.18 -15.78
N GLY A 24 25.34 -14.49 -15.89
CA GLY A 24 24.61 -15.26 -14.89
C GLY A 24 24.02 -14.42 -13.73
N PHE A 25 23.36 -15.13 -12.81
CA PHE A 25 22.64 -14.50 -11.68
C PHE A 25 23.58 -13.80 -10.71
N GLU A 26 24.73 -14.43 -10.40
CA GLU A 26 25.69 -13.95 -9.39
C GLU A 26 26.38 -12.64 -9.80
N ALA A 27 26.49 -12.38 -11.10
CA ALA A 27 27.05 -11.12 -11.61
C ALA A 27 26.11 -9.91 -11.44
N LYS A 28 24.86 -10.13 -11.07
CA LYS A 28 23.90 -9.03 -10.85
C LYS A 28 24.27 -8.25 -9.59
N PRO A 29 24.02 -6.92 -9.54
CA PRO A 29 24.11 -6.17 -8.30
C PRO A 29 23.24 -6.78 -7.21
N LEU A 30 23.69 -6.75 -5.95
CA LEU A 30 23.02 -7.38 -4.80
C LEU A 30 21.53 -6.99 -4.70
N LEU A 31 21.18 -5.72 -4.91
CA LEU A 31 19.79 -5.26 -4.94
C LEU A 31 18.95 -5.94 -6.03
N CYS A 32 19.57 -6.25 -7.17
CA CYS A 32 18.90 -6.97 -8.27
C CYS A 32 18.78 -8.47 -7.98
N GLN A 33 19.75 -9.03 -7.25
CA GLN A 33 19.66 -10.41 -6.79
C GLN A 33 18.61 -10.59 -5.71
N MET A 34 18.47 -9.61 -4.79
CA MET A 34 17.47 -9.63 -3.73
C MET A 34 16.05 -9.43 -4.24
N PHE A 35 15.83 -8.55 -5.23
CA PHE A 35 14.48 -8.29 -5.72
C PHE A 35 13.83 -9.53 -6.35
N PRO A 36 12.57 -9.85 -6.05
CA PRO A 36 11.58 -9.10 -5.27
C PRO A 36 11.57 -9.40 -3.76
N ARG A 37 12.53 -10.15 -3.26
CA ARG A 37 12.65 -10.50 -1.84
C ARG A 37 13.06 -9.28 -1.01
N GLN A 38 12.52 -9.16 0.19
CA GLN A 38 12.85 -8.08 1.11
C GLN A 38 12.99 -8.60 2.53
N ILE A 39 14.03 -8.16 3.24
CA ILE A 39 14.25 -8.44 4.65
C ILE A 39 13.75 -7.23 5.45
N ILE A 40 12.89 -7.46 6.42
CA ILE A 40 12.34 -6.45 7.32
C ILE A 40 12.92 -6.69 8.73
N PRO A 41 13.79 -5.81 9.23
CA PRO A 41 14.31 -5.93 10.59
C PRO A 41 13.19 -5.75 11.64
N LEU A 42 13.16 -6.64 12.64
CA LEU A 42 12.12 -6.69 13.66
C LEU A 42 12.75 -6.93 15.05
N GLY A 43 13.39 -5.93 15.61
CA GLY A 43 14.14 -6.06 16.89
C GLY A 43 15.38 -6.93 16.70
N ASP A 44 15.41 -8.07 17.37
CA ASP A 44 16.46 -9.11 17.31
C ASP A 44 16.24 -10.12 16.17
N ARG A 45 15.16 -10.00 15.43
CA ARG A 45 14.73 -10.90 14.36
C ARG A 45 14.57 -10.14 13.04
N ALA A 46 14.34 -10.88 11.97
CA ALA A 46 13.95 -10.34 10.68
C ALA A 46 12.81 -11.16 10.07
N VAL A 47 11.99 -10.50 9.27
CA VAL A 47 10.94 -11.15 8.49
C VAL A 47 11.33 -11.10 7.02
N LEU A 48 11.30 -12.26 6.35
CA LEU A 48 11.42 -12.34 4.90
C LEU A 48 10.04 -12.13 4.28
N THR A 49 9.97 -11.26 3.30
CA THR A 49 8.75 -11.01 2.52
C THR A 49 9.07 -10.80 1.05
N ILE A 50 8.03 -10.75 0.22
CA ILE A 50 8.14 -10.51 -1.23
C ILE A 50 7.44 -9.20 -1.58
N ARG A 51 8.14 -8.37 -2.36
CA ARG A 51 7.58 -7.13 -2.93
C ARG A 51 6.63 -7.45 -4.07
N ARG A 52 5.40 -7.02 -3.93
CA ARG A 52 4.37 -7.13 -4.98
C ARG A 52 4.54 -6.09 -6.09
N ALA A 53 5.57 -5.23 -6.00
CA ALA A 53 6.06 -4.40 -7.11
C ALA A 53 6.62 -5.24 -8.27
N CYS A 54 6.91 -6.51 -8.06
CA CYS A 54 7.22 -7.50 -9.09
C CYS A 54 5.91 -8.00 -9.72
N PRO A 55 5.72 -7.89 -11.05
CA PRO A 55 4.49 -8.36 -11.72
C PRO A 55 4.19 -9.84 -11.49
N SER A 56 5.22 -10.70 -11.48
CA SER A 56 5.05 -12.12 -11.19
C SER A 56 4.57 -12.35 -9.74
N ALA A 57 5.16 -11.65 -8.77
CA ALA A 57 4.73 -11.73 -7.38
C ALA A 57 3.32 -11.15 -7.18
N ALA A 58 2.93 -10.12 -7.95
CA ALA A 58 1.58 -9.56 -7.92
C ALA A 58 0.52 -10.58 -8.38
N GLN A 59 0.89 -11.51 -9.24
CA GLN A 59 0.02 -12.59 -9.74
C GLN A 59 0.16 -13.91 -8.96
N ASP A 60 0.92 -13.92 -7.86
CA ASP A 60 1.27 -15.13 -7.10
C ASP A 60 1.99 -16.21 -7.94
N LEU A 61 2.77 -15.80 -8.92
CA LEU A 61 3.61 -16.68 -9.71
C LEU A 61 4.98 -16.87 -9.03
N GLY A 62 5.49 -18.09 -9.04
CA GLY A 62 6.80 -18.41 -8.50
C GLY A 62 6.75 -19.39 -7.33
N ARG A 63 7.88 -19.49 -6.62
CA ARG A 63 8.05 -20.41 -5.49
C ARG A 63 7.51 -19.79 -4.19
N PRO A 64 7.07 -20.60 -3.21
CA PRO A 64 6.78 -20.14 -1.86
C PRO A 64 7.93 -19.38 -1.23
N VAL A 65 7.61 -18.43 -0.31
CA VAL A 65 8.62 -17.54 0.32
C VAL A 65 9.67 -18.35 1.09
N GLU A 66 9.25 -19.45 1.71
CA GLU A 66 10.09 -20.33 2.52
C GLU A 66 11.23 -20.95 1.70
N GLU A 67 10.99 -21.27 0.45
CA GLU A 67 12.00 -21.84 -0.45
C GLU A 67 13.09 -20.84 -0.85
N HIS A 68 12.85 -19.56 -0.66
CA HIS A 68 13.85 -18.50 -0.89
C HIS A 68 14.79 -18.29 0.29
N LEU A 69 14.50 -18.88 1.45
CA LEU A 69 15.23 -18.59 2.68
C LEU A 69 16.73 -18.92 2.63
N PRO A 70 17.18 -20.05 2.05
CA PRO A 70 18.61 -20.34 1.92
C PRO A 70 19.36 -19.29 1.09
N ASP A 71 18.81 -18.93 -0.07
CA ASP A 71 19.40 -17.93 -0.98
C ASP A 71 19.48 -16.55 -0.29
N VAL A 72 18.40 -16.18 0.43
CA VAL A 72 18.34 -14.88 1.11
C VAL A 72 19.32 -14.80 2.26
N ARG A 73 19.49 -15.88 3.03
CA ARG A 73 20.51 -15.94 4.11
C ARG A 73 21.91 -15.73 3.53
N ARG A 74 22.27 -16.48 2.50
CA ARG A 74 23.57 -16.32 1.83
C ARG A 74 23.80 -14.86 1.37
N LEU A 75 22.84 -14.28 0.64
CA LEU A 75 22.95 -12.89 0.16
C LEU A 75 22.97 -11.86 1.28
N ALA A 76 22.26 -12.13 2.39
CA ALA A 76 22.24 -11.25 3.55
C ALA A 76 23.59 -11.25 4.28
N ASP A 77 24.23 -12.41 4.42
CA ASP A 77 25.53 -12.56 5.06
C ASP A 77 26.64 -11.93 4.19
N GLU A 78 26.69 -12.24 2.89
CA GLU A 78 27.63 -11.66 1.93
C GLU A 78 27.52 -10.14 1.85
N GLY A 79 26.27 -9.62 1.80
CA GLY A 79 25.97 -8.20 1.64
C GLY A 79 25.90 -7.40 2.95
N LYS A 80 26.10 -8.06 4.11
CA LYS A 80 25.87 -7.44 5.45
C LYS A 80 24.53 -6.71 5.54
N LEU A 81 23.46 -7.32 4.98
CA LEU A 81 22.15 -6.70 4.86
C LEU A 81 21.32 -6.77 6.15
N LEU A 82 21.74 -7.57 7.12
CA LEU A 82 21.08 -7.69 8.43
C LEU A 82 21.55 -6.55 9.34
N GLU A 83 21.06 -5.34 9.05
CA GLU A 83 21.18 -4.25 10.01
C GLU A 83 20.33 -4.55 11.25
N LYS A 84 20.89 -4.34 12.45
CA LYS A 84 20.09 -4.38 13.67
C LYS A 84 18.99 -3.33 13.57
N ALA A 85 17.77 -3.72 13.87
CA ALA A 85 16.66 -2.77 13.89
C ALA A 85 17.02 -1.63 14.85
N SER A 86 17.01 -0.41 14.35
CA SER A 86 16.96 0.78 15.20
C SER A 86 15.71 0.68 16.09
N GLY A 87 15.70 1.24 17.29
CA GLY A 87 14.63 1.10 18.28
C GLY A 87 13.20 0.98 17.75
N ALA A 88 12.29 0.51 18.58
CA ALA A 88 10.90 0.27 18.17
C ALA A 88 10.25 1.52 17.56
N PRO A 89 9.40 1.37 16.53
CA PRO A 89 8.64 2.49 15.98
C PRO A 89 7.67 3.05 17.02
N ALA A 90 7.30 4.33 16.90
CA ALA A 90 6.25 4.90 17.75
C ALA A 90 4.93 4.16 17.50
N ILE A 91 4.18 3.82 18.54
CA ILE A 91 2.86 3.18 18.42
C ILE A 91 1.85 4.16 17.82
N LYS A 92 1.82 5.39 18.31
CA LYS A 92 1.10 6.54 17.78
C LYS A 92 1.94 7.81 17.86
N ARG A 93 1.49 8.90 17.30
CA ARG A 93 2.24 10.15 17.24
C ARG A 93 2.71 10.60 18.64
N GLY A 94 4.03 10.78 18.76
CA GLY A 94 4.63 11.25 20.01
C GLY A 94 4.65 10.23 21.15
N GLU A 95 4.36 8.95 20.86
CA GLU A 95 4.40 7.90 21.86
C GLU A 95 5.21 6.69 21.36
N ARG A 96 6.42 6.54 21.89
CA ARG A 96 7.27 5.37 21.68
C ARG A 96 7.14 4.43 22.88
N ARG A 97 7.16 3.14 22.59
CA ARG A 97 7.10 2.06 23.59
C ARG A 97 8.16 1.00 23.26
N PRO A 98 8.51 0.14 24.21
CA PRO A 98 9.39 -0.99 23.93
C PRO A 98 8.86 -1.88 22.79
N TRP A 99 9.77 -2.66 22.17
CA TRP A 99 9.42 -3.59 21.11
C TRP A 99 8.27 -4.54 21.48
N LYS A 100 8.16 -4.96 22.75
CA LYS A 100 7.06 -5.81 23.22
C LYS A 100 5.69 -5.22 22.90
N VAL A 101 5.47 -3.94 23.18
CA VAL A 101 4.20 -3.24 22.93
C VAL A 101 4.01 -2.96 21.43
N ALA A 102 5.08 -2.52 20.75
CA ALA A 102 5.02 -2.28 19.30
C ALA A 102 4.64 -3.55 18.53
N LEU A 103 5.22 -4.70 18.91
CA LEU A 103 4.90 -6.00 18.33
C LEU A 103 3.49 -6.46 18.66
N ALA A 104 2.99 -6.20 19.87
CA ALA A 104 1.60 -6.50 20.22
C ALA A 104 0.65 -5.75 19.27
N LEU A 105 0.83 -4.42 19.09
CA LEU A 105 0.00 -3.64 18.16
C LEU A 105 0.12 -4.13 16.71
N LEU A 106 1.33 -4.42 16.23
CA LEU A 106 1.53 -4.94 14.86
C LEU A 106 0.82 -6.28 14.67
N ARG A 107 0.88 -7.19 15.64
CA ARG A 107 0.19 -8.49 15.61
C ARG A 107 -1.33 -8.32 15.62
N THR A 108 -1.85 -7.45 16.49
CA THR A 108 -3.29 -7.15 16.56
C THR A 108 -3.80 -6.62 15.21
N LEU A 109 -3.13 -5.65 14.60
CA LEU A 109 -3.50 -5.15 13.28
C LEU A 109 -3.39 -6.21 12.19
N SER A 110 -2.37 -7.08 12.26
CA SER A 110 -2.22 -8.20 11.32
C SER A 110 -3.36 -9.21 11.46
N ARG A 111 -3.77 -9.56 12.69
CA ARG A 111 -4.92 -10.46 12.93
C ARG A 111 -6.21 -9.88 12.38
N LEU A 112 -6.48 -8.59 12.59
CA LEU A 112 -7.68 -7.94 12.04
C LEU A 112 -7.71 -7.98 10.50
N VAL A 113 -6.58 -7.77 9.83
CA VAL A 113 -6.49 -7.85 8.36
C VAL A 113 -6.63 -9.29 7.87
N ALA A 114 -6.16 -10.28 8.62
CA ALA A 114 -6.21 -11.69 8.28
C ALA A 114 -7.53 -12.38 8.67
N ASP A 115 -8.44 -11.71 9.38
CA ASP A 115 -9.67 -12.32 9.92
C ASP A 115 -10.67 -12.66 8.81
N GLU A 116 -10.65 -13.89 8.33
CA GLU A 116 -11.49 -14.38 7.23
C GLU A 116 -12.99 -14.45 7.57
N ARG A 117 -13.40 -14.28 8.83
CA ARG A 117 -14.82 -14.17 9.21
C ARG A 117 -15.49 -12.94 8.60
N PHE A 118 -14.71 -11.96 8.21
CA PHE A 118 -15.20 -10.70 7.64
C PHE A 118 -14.68 -10.47 6.22
N PRO A 119 -15.47 -9.82 5.34
CA PRO A 119 -14.98 -9.42 4.03
C PRO A 119 -13.85 -8.37 4.18
N PRO A 120 -12.94 -8.27 3.20
CA PRO A 120 -11.75 -7.42 3.31
C PRO A 120 -12.02 -5.95 3.66
N VAL A 121 -13.10 -5.37 3.16
CA VAL A 121 -13.52 -4.01 3.51
C VAL A 121 -13.74 -3.86 5.02
N ARG A 122 -14.38 -4.84 5.67
CA ARG A 122 -14.59 -4.83 7.12
C ARG A 122 -13.29 -4.99 7.88
N ARG A 123 -12.42 -5.92 7.46
CA ARG A 123 -11.10 -6.16 8.09
C ARG A 123 -10.28 -4.87 8.18
N ILE A 124 -10.25 -4.09 7.08
CA ILE A 124 -9.52 -2.83 7.02
C ILE A 124 -10.16 -1.77 7.91
N VAL A 125 -11.49 -1.64 7.89
CA VAL A 125 -12.21 -0.67 8.72
C VAL A 125 -12.07 -1.00 10.20
N HIS A 126 -12.10 -2.29 10.60
CA HIS A 126 -11.83 -2.70 11.99
C HIS A 126 -10.44 -2.22 12.46
N GLY A 127 -9.41 -2.39 11.63
CA GLY A 127 -8.07 -1.87 11.92
C GLY A 127 -8.02 -0.34 12.01
N LEU A 128 -8.76 0.39 11.17
CA LEU A 128 -8.88 1.85 11.24
C LEU A 128 -9.56 2.29 12.54
N VAL A 129 -10.65 1.64 12.91
CA VAL A 129 -11.37 1.90 14.16
C VAL A 129 -10.48 1.63 15.37
N LEU A 130 -9.76 0.52 15.40
CA LEU A 130 -8.76 0.25 16.45
C LEU A 130 -7.73 1.38 16.54
N CYS A 131 -7.17 1.82 15.41
CA CYS A 131 -6.21 2.93 15.37
C CYS A 131 -6.81 4.23 15.91
N ARG A 132 -8.07 4.52 15.59
CA ARG A 132 -8.82 5.68 16.09
C ARG A 132 -8.99 5.62 17.61
N LEU A 133 -9.50 4.50 18.13
CA LEU A 133 -9.72 4.29 19.55
C LEU A 133 -8.38 4.37 20.33
N LEU A 134 -7.32 3.72 19.84
CA LEU A 134 -5.99 3.81 20.44
C LEU A 134 -5.45 5.25 20.46
N THR A 135 -5.74 6.03 19.42
CA THR A 135 -5.29 7.43 19.34
C THR A 135 -6.02 8.30 20.35
N GLN A 136 -7.30 8.07 20.59
CA GLN A 136 -8.13 8.78 21.56
C GLN A 136 -7.81 8.37 23.02
N ALA A 137 -7.38 7.14 23.23
CA ALA A 137 -7.07 6.63 24.57
C ALA A 137 -5.87 7.35 25.22
N ARG A 138 -5.94 7.57 26.53
CA ARG A 138 -4.87 8.18 27.35
C ARG A 138 -3.76 7.17 27.69
N THR A 139 -3.20 6.52 26.69
CA THR A 139 -2.26 5.41 26.79
C THR A 139 -0.96 5.74 27.54
N ARG A 140 -0.53 7.00 27.56
CA ARG A 140 0.70 7.44 28.26
C ARG A 140 0.68 7.15 29.77
N ARG A 141 -0.51 7.01 30.36
CA ARG A 141 -0.69 6.71 31.80
C ARG A 141 -0.69 5.21 32.11
N LEU A 142 -0.71 4.38 31.09
CA LEU A 142 -0.70 2.92 31.23
C LEU A 142 0.72 2.40 31.22
N ASP A 143 0.98 1.39 32.06
CA ASP A 143 2.15 0.54 31.92
C ASP A 143 2.03 -0.35 30.65
N ASP A 144 3.11 -1.03 30.30
CA ASP A 144 3.17 -1.81 29.07
C ASP A 144 2.23 -3.03 29.09
N ILE A 145 1.96 -3.62 30.27
CA ILE A 145 1.06 -4.77 30.42
C ILE A 145 -0.38 -4.32 30.17
N LYS A 146 -0.84 -3.30 30.90
CA LYS A 146 -2.18 -2.74 30.74
C LYS A 146 -2.42 -2.20 29.31
N LEU A 147 -1.35 -1.71 28.66
CA LEU A 147 -1.49 -1.27 27.27
C LEU A 147 -1.68 -2.44 26.31
N ILE A 148 -1.03 -3.58 26.55
CA ILE A 148 -1.26 -4.81 25.76
C ILE A 148 -2.66 -5.34 26.01
N ASP A 149 -3.12 -5.38 27.26
CA ASP A 149 -4.50 -5.79 27.60
C ASP A 149 -5.53 -4.86 26.92
N LEU A 150 -5.26 -3.55 26.89
CA LEU A 150 -6.10 -2.60 26.15
C LEU A 150 -6.16 -2.93 24.66
N LEU A 151 -5.05 -3.32 24.03
CA LEU A 151 -5.06 -3.70 22.60
C LEU A 151 -5.96 -4.91 22.32
N GLU A 152 -6.01 -5.88 23.22
CA GLU A 152 -6.90 -7.05 23.12
C GLU A 152 -8.38 -6.63 23.25
N VAL A 153 -8.70 -5.73 24.19
CA VAL A 153 -10.04 -5.15 24.31
C VAL A 153 -10.43 -4.38 23.04
N LEU A 154 -9.52 -3.55 22.53
CA LEU A 154 -9.78 -2.79 21.30
C LEU A 154 -9.95 -3.69 20.07
N GLU A 155 -9.23 -4.82 19.99
CA GLU A 155 -9.38 -5.80 18.92
C GLU A 155 -10.79 -6.42 18.90
N THR A 156 -11.31 -6.78 20.08
CA THR A 156 -12.64 -7.38 20.20
C THR A 156 -13.77 -6.36 20.01
N THR A 157 -13.55 -5.10 20.38
CA THR A 157 -14.55 -4.03 20.29
C THR A 157 -14.62 -3.39 18.89
N ALA A 158 -13.52 -3.42 18.13
CA ALA A 158 -13.44 -2.74 16.83
C ALA A 158 -14.54 -3.13 15.82
N PRO A 159 -15.00 -4.40 15.70
CA PRO A 159 -16.09 -4.78 14.82
C PRO A 159 -17.43 -4.09 15.16
N ASP A 160 -17.77 -3.99 16.43
CA ASP A 160 -19.02 -3.38 16.90
C ASP A 160 -18.99 -1.86 16.68
N GLU A 161 -17.89 -1.22 17.03
CA GLU A 161 -17.64 0.20 16.79
C GLU A 161 -17.58 0.58 15.30
N ALA A 162 -17.30 -0.37 14.42
CA ALA A 162 -17.31 -0.18 12.98
C ALA A 162 -18.71 -0.32 12.36
N ALA A 163 -19.63 -1.03 13.00
CA ALA A 163 -20.95 -1.35 12.43
C ALA A 163 -21.75 -0.10 11.98
N PRO A 164 -21.82 1.01 12.75
CA PRO A 164 -22.52 2.21 12.33
C PRO A 164 -21.97 2.85 11.05
N LEU A 165 -20.68 2.74 10.78
CA LEU A 165 -20.03 3.29 9.57
C LEU A 165 -20.57 2.60 8.31
N PHE A 166 -20.80 1.30 8.38
CA PHE A 166 -21.36 0.52 7.27
C PHE A 166 -22.86 0.79 7.05
N ALA A 167 -23.59 1.09 8.11
CA ALA A 167 -25.01 1.46 8.00
C ALA A 167 -25.20 2.80 7.28
N GLN A 168 -24.32 3.76 7.52
CA GLN A 168 -24.46 5.12 6.98
C GLN A 168 -23.98 5.25 5.52
N ARG A 169 -23.02 4.48 5.07
CA ARG A 169 -22.45 4.48 3.71
C ARG A 169 -22.30 5.87 3.07
N ARG A 170 -21.76 6.82 3.82
CA ARG A 170 -21.59 8.20 3.34
C ARG A 170 -20.42 8.34 2.37
N PRO A 171 -20.55 9.18 1.32
CA PRO A 171 -19.40 9.54 0.48
C PRO A 171 -18.37 10.34 1.28
N LEU A 172 -17.17 10.48 0.72
CA LEU A 172 -16.16 11.37 1.27
C LEU A 172 -16.67 12.81 1.34
N SER A 173 -16.16 13.57 2.30
CA SER A 173 -16.34 15.02 2.30
C SER A 173 -15.72 15.64 1.04
N ARG A 174 -16.09 16.88 0.69
CA ARG A 174 -15.49 17.58 -0.47
C ARG A 174 -13.97 17.66 -0.33
N ILE A 175 -13.46 18.00 0.86
CA ILE A 175 -12.02 18.09 1.15
C ILE A 175 -11.40 16.69 1.10
N GLY A 176 -12.03 15.71 1.74
CA GLY A 176 -11.58 14.32 1.73
C GLY A 176 -11.45 13.77 0.30
N GLY A 177 -12.45 14.02 -0.56
CA GLY A 177 -12.40 13.63 -1.97
C GLY A 177 -11.25 14.29 -2.74
N ILE A 178 -10.98 15.57 -2.51
CA ILE A 178 -9.84 16.26 -3.13
C ILE A 178 -8.51 15.62 -2.66
N LEU A 179 -8.35 15.41 -1.35
CA LEU A 179 -7.14 14.81 -0.79
C LEU A 179 -6.93 13.39 -1.29
N PHE A 180 -7.99 12.58 -1.32
CA PHE A 180 -7.96 11.21 -1.83
C PHE A 180 -7.47 11.16 -3.29
N ARG A 181 -8.05 11.99 -4.15
CA ARG A 181 -7.67 12.08 -5.56
C ARG A 181 -6.24 12.58 -5.76
N GLN A 182 -5.81 13.58 -4.97
CA GLN A 182 -4.41 14.04 -5.01
C GLN A 182 -3.41 12.95 -4.63
N ILE A 183 -3.75 12.12 -3.65
CA ILE A 183 -2.93 10.96 -3.30
C ILE A 183 -2.99 9.92 -4.42
N GLY A 184 -4.17 9.65 -4.95
CA GLY A 184 -4.38 8.72 -6.07
C GLY A 184 -3.54 9.06 -7.30
N LEU A 185 -3.40 10.36 -7.62
CA LEU A 185 -2.55 10.83 -8.73
C LEU A 185 -1.09 10.37 -8.59
N GLU A 186 -0.55 10.40 -7.39
CA GLU A 186 0.83 9.96 -7.16
C GLU A 186 0.98 8.44 -7.36
N TYR A 187 -0.04 7.65 -7.01
CA TYR A 187 -0.04 6.20 -7.26
C TYR A 187 -0.25 5.86 -8.74
N ILE A 188 -1.10 6.61 -9.45
CA ILE A 188 -1.32 6.44 -10.90
C ILE A 188 -0.01 6.62 -11.67
N ARG A 189 0.83 7.58 -11.28
CA ARG A 189 2.16 7.79 -11.88
C ARG A 189 3.10 6.59 -11.74
N LEU A 190 2.84 5.69 -10.79
CA LEU A 190 3.62 4.47 -10.56
C LEU A 190 3.05 3.25 -11.30
N HIS A 191 1.91 3.40 -11.97
CA HIS A 191 1.29 2.32 -12.73
C HIS A 191 2.20 1.91 -13.91
N PRO A 192 2.40 0.60 -14.16
CA PRO A 192 3.34 0.12 -15.20
C PRO A 192 3.07 0.66 -16.60
N ALA A 193 1.81 0.95 -16.93
CA ALA A 193 1.43 1.52 -18.22
C ALA A 193 1.68 3.03 -18.35
N VAL A 194 2.03 3.72 -17.26
CA VAL A 194 2.25 5.17 -17.27
C VAL A 194 3.72 5.49 -17.47
N ARG A 195 4.05 6.05 -18.62
CA ARG A 195 5.39 6.54 -18.95
C ARG A 195 5.34 8.05 -19.12
N ILE A 196 5.90 8.78 -18.16
CA ILE A 196 5.95 10.23 -18.21
C ILE A 196 7.29 10.64 -18.80
N GLN A 197 7.25 11.23 -19.98
CA GLN A 197 8.44 11.88 -20.57
C GLN A 197 8.60 13.27 -19.99
N ASN A 198 9.84 13.73 -19.84
CA ASN A 198 10.14 15.05 -19.27
C ASN A 198 10.05 16.16 -20.35
N THR A 199 8.92 16.18 -21.09
CA THR A 199 8.63 17.20 -22.11
C THR A 199 7.62 18.24 -21.58
N TRP A 200 7.61 19.44 -22.16
CA TRP A 200 6.64 20.47 -21.81
C TRP A 200 5.19 20.02 -22.06
N ALA A 201 4.95 19.28 -23.15
CA ALA A 201 3.65 18.75 -23.48
C ALA A 201 3.13 17.76 -22.41
N GLU A 202 3.99 16.87 -21.94
CA GLU A 202 3.63 15.94 -20.86
C GLU A 202 3.38 16.65 -19.52
N ARG A 203 4.16 17.71 -19.21
CA ARG A 203 3.90 18.53 -18.01
C ARG A 203 2.53 19.20 -18.08
N TRP A 204 2.14 19.75 -19.24
CA TRP A 204 0.81 20.33 -19.44
C TRP A 204 -0.31 19.29 -19.35
N LYS A 205 -0.12 18.08 -19.89
CA LYS A 205 -1.07 16.97 -19.68
C LYS A 205 -1.27 16.68 -18.20
N LEU A 206 -0.19 16.60 -17.42
CA LEU A 206 -0.28 16.37 -15.97
C LEU A 206 -1.00 17.51 -15.24
N VAL A 207 -0.81 18.77 -15.63
CA VAL A 207 -1.53 19.92 -15.06
C VAL A 207 -3.03 19.82 -15.39
N ARG A 208 -3.40 19.59 -16.66
CA ARG A 208 -4.81 19.42 -17.09
C ARG A 208 -5.45 18.23 -16.35
N PHE A 209 -4.75 17.13 -16.25
CA PHE A 209 -5.17 15.96 -15.52
C PHE A 209 -5.39 16.27 -14.02
N GLY A 210 -4.44 16.92 -13.38
CA GLY A 210 -4.57 17.37 -11.99
C GLY A 210 -5.78 18.28 -11.78
N MET A 211 -6.06 19.21 -12.72
CA MET A 211 -7.22 20.09 -12.66
C MET A 211 -8.55 19.33 -12.82
N ALA A 212 -8.62 18.35 -13.74
CA ALA A 212 -9.79 17.50 -13.89
C ALA A 212 -10.10 16.73 -12.60
N MET A 213 -9.06 16.18 -11.97
CA MET A 213 -9.19 15.47 -10.69
C MET A 213 -9.61 16.39 -9.54
N LEU A 214 -9.17 17.64 -9.52
CA LEU A 214 -9.59 18.62 -8.51
C LEU A 214 -11.06 19.01 -8.69
N ARG A 215 -11.49 19.25 -9.92
CA ARG A 215 -12.87 19.62 -10.23
C ARG A 215 -13.86 18.48 -10.02
N ALA A 216 -13.43 17.24 -10.22
CA ALA A 216 -14.25 16.02 -10.08
C ALA A 216 -15.51 16.02 -10.94
N ILE A 217 -15.44 16.65 -12.11
CA ILE A 217 -16.54 16.74 -13.10
C ILE A 217 -15.97 16.71 -14.51
N GLY A 218 -16.78 16.27 -15.47
CA GLY A 218 -16.44 16.22 -16.89
C GLY A 218 -15.44 15.13 -17.25
N GLN A 219 -14.73 15.36 -18.33
CA GLN A 219 -13.82 14.38 -18.91
C GLN A 219 -12.47 14.32 -18.18
N VAL A 220 -12.05 13.12 -17.80
CA VAL A 220 -10.69 12.81 -17.33
C VAL A 220 -9.83 12.51 -18.54
N PRO A 221 -8.73 13.26 -18.79
CA PRO A 221 -7.87 13.01 -19.94
C PRO A 221 -7.20 11.65 -19.87
N PRO A 222 -6.90 11.00 -21.01
CA PRO A 222 -6.17 9.75 -21.03
C PRO A 222 -4.73 9.95 -20.53
N VAL A 223 -4.22 8.99 -19.77
CA VAL A 223 -2.85 8.97 -19.27
C VAL A 223 -2.00 7.93 -20.01
N SER A 224 -2.63 6.85 -20.43
CA SER A 224 -2.04 5.78 -21.24
C SER A 224 -3.17 4.97 -21.91
N ASP A 225 -2.80 4.03 -22.78
CA ASP A 225 -3.76 3.12 -23.41
C ASP A 225 -4.54 2.27 -22.40
N ARG A 226 -3.95 2.01 -21.23
CA ARG A 226 -4.61 1.29 -20.13
C ARG A 226 -5.44 2.18 -19.22
N LEU A 227 -5.25 3.49 -19.28
CA LEU A 227 -5.96 4.51 -18.52
C LEU A 227 -6.58 5.49 -19.52
N PRO A 228 -7.68 5.09 -20.18
CA PRO A 228 -8.30 5.83 -21.27
C PRO A 228 -8.98 7.11 -20.78
N GLN A 229 -9.44 7.92 -21.73
CA GLN A 229 -10.34 9.03 -21.42
C GLN A 229 -11.67 8.50 -20.90
N VAL A 230 -12.15 9.04 -19.79
CA VAL A 230 -13.41 8.62 -19.14
C VAL A 230 -14.16 9.83 -18.59
N GLU A 231 -15.47 9.71 -18.45
CA GLU A 231 -16.24 10.64 -17.63
C GLU A 231 -15.86 10.46 -16.16
N PHE A 232 -15.67 11.56 -15.42
CA PHE A 232 -15.31 11.47 -14.01
C PHE A 232 -16.36 10.68 -13.20
N ALA A 233 -17.63 10.80 -13.54
CA ALA A 233 -18.74 10.09 -12.91
C ALA A 233 -18.50 8.57 -12.91
N ALA A 234 -17.94 8.01 -13.98
CA ALA A 234 -17.64 6.57 -14.08
C ALA A 234 -16.64 6.09 -13.02
N LEU A 235 -15.78 6.98 -12.52
CA LEU A 235 -14.84 6.63 -11.43
C LEU A 235 -15.51 6.56 -10.06
N GLU A 236 -16.72 7.09 -9.94
CA GLU A 236 -17.50 7.13 -8.69
C GLU A 236 -18.65 6.10 -8.68
N GLU A 237 -18.91 5.46 -9.80
CA GLU A 237 -19.93 4.40 -9.92
C GLU A 237 -19.52 3.15 -9.14
N PRO A 238 -20.49 2.36 -8.65
CA PRO A 238 -20.19 1.07 -8.05
C PRO A 238 -19.44 0.15 -9.02
N LEU A 239 -18.35 -0.46 -8.55
CA LEU A 239 -17.58 -1.43 -9.34
C LEU A 239 -18.28 -2.79 -9.45
N GLY A 240 -19.17 -3.07 -8.49
CA GLY A 240 -19.79 -4.38 -8.36
C GLY A 240 -18.85 -5.41 -7.72
N VAL A 241 -19.28 -6.66 -7.75
CA VAL A 241 -18.49 -7.77 -7.19
C VAL A 241 -17.47 -8.21 -8.23
N LEU A 242 -16.20 -8.08 -7.90
CA LEU A 242 -15.12 -8.63 -8.71
C LEU A 242 -15.09 -10.16 -8.58
N GLU A 243 -14.81 -10.84 -9.68
CA GLU A 243 -14.55 -12.27 -9.66
C GLU A 243 -13.38 -12.60 -8.72
N PRO A 244 -13.43 -13.74 -7.98
CA PRO A 244 -12.40 -14.07 -6.99
C PRO A 244 -10.97 -14.03 -7.54
N GLU A 245 -10.77 -14.45 -8.78
CA GLU A 245 -9.45 -14.41 -9.44
C GLU A 245 -8.93 -13.00 -9.65
N ILE A 246 -9.82 -12.08 -10.04
CA ILE A 246 -9.50 -10.67 -10.24
C ILE A 246 -9.22 -9.98 -8.91
N TYR A 247 -9.94 -10.37 -7.85
CA TYR A 247 -9.79 -9.79 -6.52
C TYR A 247 -8.57 -10.32 -5.76
N ARG A 248 -8.14 -11.55 -6.02
CA ARG A 248 -7.05 -12.24 -5.30
C ARG A 248 -5.76 -11.43 -5.17
N PRO A 249 -5.22 -10.74 -6.20
CA PRO A 249 -4.02 -9.92 -6.05
C PRO A 249 -4.14 -8.83 -4.97
N PHE A 250 -5.30 -8.18 -4.84
CA PHE A 250 -5.54 -7.18 -3.80
C PHE A 250 -5.56 -7.78 -2.40
N ALA A 251 -6.27 -8.90 -2.21
CA ALA A 251 -6.33 -9.60 -0.94
C ALA A 251 -4.93 -10.03 -0.50
N ARG A 252 -4.20 -10.70 -1.36
CA ARG A 252 -2.83 -11.16 -1.10
C ARG A 252 -1.85 -10.02 -0.84
N TYR A 253 -2.01 -8.88 -1.51
CA TYR A 253 -1.22 -7.70 -1.25
C TYR A 253 -1.39 -7.19 0.19
N LEU A 254 -2.62 -7.00 0.63
CA LEU A 254 -2.94 -6.52 1.98
C LEU A 254 -2.47 -7.49 3.06
N GLU A 255 -2.73 -8.79 2.87
CA GLU A 255 -2.29 -9.85 3.78
C GLU A 255 -0.76 -9.90 3.88
N THR A 256 -0.04 -9.83 2.74
CA THR A 256 1.42 -9.82 2.71
C THR A 256 2.00 -8.64 3.49
N LEU A 257 1.46 -7.44 3.28
CA LEU A 257 1.93 -6.23 3.98
C LEU A 257 1.64 -6.29 5.48
N ALA A 258 0.47 -6.81 5.87
CA ALA A 258 0.08 -6.92 7.26
C ALA A 258 0.92 -8.00 7.98
N ALA A 259 1.04 -9.19 7.41
CA ALA A 259 1.77 -10.31 8.01
C ALA A 259 3.28 -10.04 8.13
N SER A 260 3.87 -9.35 7.17
CA SER A 260 5.29 -9.00 7.18
C SER A 260 5.62 -7.71 7.94
N TYR A 261 4.62 -6.97 8.41
CA TYR A 261 4.78 -5.64 9.02
C TYR A 261 5.50 -4.63 8.12
N GLN A 262 5.60 -4.92 6.84
CA GLN A 262 6.30 -4.09 5.85
C GLN A 262 5.77 -2.66 5.83
N TYR A 263 4.46 -2.48 5.96
CA TYR A 263 3.81 -1.15 5.97
C TYR A 263 4.33 -0.25 7.09
N ALA A 264 4.77 -0.80 8.23
CA ALA A 264 5.21 -0.06 9.40
C ALA A 264 6.73 0.05 9.54
N LEU A 265 7.46 -0.97 9.09
CA LEU A 265 8.90 -1.11 9.36
C LEU A 265 9.79 -0.78 8.15
N ALA A 266 9.28 -0.92 6.91
CA ALA A 266 10.07 -0.63 5.73
C ALA A 266 10.24 0.88 5.51
N ARG A 267 11.36 1.44 5.95
CA ARG A 267 11.86 2.79 5.63
C ARG A 267 10.93 3.98 5.89
N ARG A 268 9.95 3.86 6.79
CA ARG A 268 9.08 4.99 7.16
C ARG A 268 9.63 5.75 8.37
N VAL A 269 10.75 6.42 8.17
CA VAL A 269 11.39 7.21 9.24
C VAL A 269 10.41 8.22 9.81
N GLY A 270 10.19 8.13 11.13
CA GLY A 270 9.35 9.07 11.88
C GLY A 270 7.83 8.85 11.79
N TRP A 271 7.36 7.84 11.05
CA TRP A 271 5.95 7.44 11.07
C TRP A 271 5.67 6.51 12.26
N SER A 272 4.52 6.69 12.88
CA SER A 272 4.01 5.74 13.88
C SER A 272 3.38 4.53 13.21
N ILE A 273 3.17 3.44 13.96
CA ILE A 273 2.46 2.24 13.49
C ILE A 273 1.05 2.61 13.02
N VAL A 274 0.34 3.43 13.80
CA VAL A 274 -1.01 3.93 13.44
C VAL A 274 -1.00 4.68 12.11
N GLU A 275 -0.10 5.66 11.92
CA GLU A 275 -0.02 6.40 10.65
C GLU A 275 0.36 5.49 9.48
N SER A 276 1.20 4.52 9.73
CA SER A 276 1.61 3.53 8.73
C SER A 276 0.45 2.61 8.33
N PHE A 277 -0.38 2.21 9.30
CA PHE A 277 -1.59 1.44 9.02
C PHE A 277 -2.62 2.25 8.23
N HIS A 278 -2.81 3.53 8.53
CA HIS A 278 -3.65 4.41 7.72
C HIS A 278 -3.19 4.46 6.26
N SER A 279 -1.87 4.48 6.03
CA SER A 279 -1.32 4.43 4.67
C SER A 279 -1.54 3.07 3.99
N LEU A 280 -1.49 1.96 4.73
CA LEU A 280 -1.86 0.64 4.23
C LEU A 280 -3.35 0.61 3.85
N ALA A 281 -4.22 1.03 4.77
CA ALA A 281 -5.66 1.05 4.57
C ALA A 281 -6.08 1.87 3.34
N LEU A 282 -5.39 2.99 3.09
CA LEU A 282 -5.65 3.85 1.92
C LEU A 282 -5.39 3.14 0.58
N THR A 283 -4.49 2.15 0.54
CA THR A 283 -4.21 1.43 -0.71
C THR A 283 -5.42 0.63 -1.21
N TYR A 284 -6.30 0.21 -0.33
CA TYR A 284 -7.50 -0.55 -0.68
C TYR A 284 -8.49 0.27 -1.53
N PRO A 285 -9.02 1.41 -1.07
CA PRO A 285 -9.90 2.23 -1.91
C PRO A 285 -9.20 2.79 -3.14
N LEU A 286 -7.89 3.08 -3.07
CA LEU A 286 -7.12 3.52 -4.23
C LEU A 286 -7.06 2.45 -5.32
N GLY A 287 -6.84 1.19 -4.94
CA GLY A 287 -6.81 0.07 -5.87
C GLY A 287 -8.15 -0.11 -6.57
N LEU A 288 -9.26 -0.07 -5.82
CA LEU A 288 -10.61 -0.20 -6.37
C LEU A 288 -11.02 1.02 -7.23
N TRP A 289 -10.56 2.22 -6.87
CA TRP A 289 -10.76 3.41 -7.69
C TRP A 289 -9.98 3.36 -9.01
N MET A 290 -8.72 2.92 -8.98
CA MET A 290 -7.91 2.69 -10.18
C MET A 290 -8.54 1.60 -11.07
N MET A 291 -9.12 0.55 -10.47
CA MET A 291 -9.80 -0.52 -11.20
C MET A 291 -10.99 0.03 -12.01
N ARG A 292 -11.80 0.93 -11.44
CA ARG A 292 -12.88 1.60 -12.20
C ARG A 292 -12.37 2.30 -13.44
N TRP A 293 -11.23 2.97 -13.33
CA TRP A 293 -10.65 3.66 -14.47
C TRP A 293 -10.14 2.69 -15.53
N VAL A 294 -9.32 1.72 -15.14
CA VAL A 294 -8.76 0.73 -16.06
C VAL A 294 -9.86 -0.07 -16.77
N CYS A 295 -10.98 -0.30 -16.09
CA CYS A 295 -12.11 -1.11 -16.58
C CYS A 295 -13.23 -0.27 -17.20
N ALA A 296 -13.03 1.03 -17.39
CA ALA A 296 -14.06 1.87 -18.02
C ALA A 296 -14.44 1.33 -19.42
N GLY A 297 -15.66 0.81 -19.52
CA GLY A 297 -16.19 0.22 -20.76
C GLY A 297 -15.75 -1.22 -21.06
N ARG A 298 -15.02 -1.91 -20.17
CA ARG A 298 -14.62 -3.31 -20.34
C ARG A 298 -14.57 -4.07 -19.02
N LYS A 299 -14.59 -5.39 -19.09
CA LYS A 299 -14.39 -6.24 -17.91
C LYS A 299 -12.93 -6.19 -17.43
N PRO A 300 -12.71 -6.22 -16.09
CA PRO A 300 -11.38 -6.32 -15.51
C PRO A 300 -10.71 -7.66 -15.84
N THR A 301 -9.39 -7.63 -15.89
CA THR A 301 -8.56 -8.83 -16.09
C THR A 301 -7.61 -9.01 -14.91
N LEU A 302 -7.07 -10.22 -14.73
CA LEU A 302 -6.04 -10.49 -13.72
C LEU A 302 -4.81 -9.58 -13.88
N GLN A 303 -4.42 -9.27 -15.14
CA GLN A 303 -3.30 -8.37 -15.42
C GLN A 303 -3.58 -6.94 -14.93
N ASP A 304 -4.83 -6.45 -15.02
CA ASP A 304 -5.18 -5.13 -14.50
C ASP A 304 -5.01 -5.06 -12.98
N SER A 305 -5.43 -6.10 -12.28
CA SER A 305 -5.24 -6.22 -10.82
C SER A 305 -3.76 -6.28 -10.44
N ALA A 306 -2.96 -7.04 -11.17
CA ALA A 306 -1.53 -7.16 -10.95
C ALA A 306 -0.80 -5.83 -11.19
N ASP A 307 -1.16 -5.09 -12.25
CA ASP A 307 -0.58 -3.79 -12.58
C ASP A 307 -0.94 -2.74 -11.50
N ILE A 308 -2.18 -2.75 -11.03
CA ILE A 308 -2.61 -1.86 -9.94
C ILE A 308 -1.87 -2.20 -8.64
N VAL A 309 -1.82 -3.48 -8.25
CA VAL A 309 -1.07 -3.92 -7.07
C VAL A 309 0.41 -3.55 -7.17
N THR A 310 1.01 -3.70 -8.36
CA THR A 310 2.38 -3.25 -8.63
C THR A 310 2.54 -1.75 -8.37
N ALA A 311 1.61 -0.93 -8.81
CA ALA A 311 1.62 0.51 -8.56
C ALA A 311 1.48 0.84 -7.07
N LEU A 312 0.54 0.18 -6.38
CA LEU A 312 0.30 0.36 -4.95
C LEU A 312 1.54 -0.02 -4.13
N ASP A 313 2.16 -1.15 -4.40
CA ASP A 313 3.36 -1.61 -3.67
C ASP A 313 4.58 -0.73 -3.97
N ARG A 314 4.75 -0.26 -5.19
CA ARG A 314 5.76 0.76 -5.51
C ARG A 314 5.58 2.01 -4.65
N GLY A 315 4.34 2.44 -4.42
CA GLY A 315 4.01 3.58 -3.58
C GLY A 315 4.34 3.39 -2.09
N GLN A 316 4.20 2.18 -1.57
CA GLN A 316 4.44 1.88 -0.15
C GLN A 316 5.91 2.03 0.31
N GLY A 317 6.86 1.96 -0.58
CA GLY A 317 8.29 2.10 -0.26
C GLY A 317 8.96 3.34 -0.84
N TYR A 318 8.25 4.15 -1.62
CA TYR A 318 8.83 5.28 -2.33
C TYR A 318 8.87 6.55 -1.48
N ILE A 319 10.01 7.22 -1.50
CA ILE A 319 10.30 8.44 -0.72
C ILE A 319 9.23 9.53 -0.93
N PRO A 320 8.74 9.85 -2.16
CA PRO A 320 7.74 10.91 -2.35
C PRO A 320 6.43 10.65 -1.62
N LEU A 321 5.99 9.38 -1.53
CA LEU A 321 4.75 8.98 -0.86
C LEU A 321 4.92 8.77 0.66
N CYS A 322 6.16 8.75 1.15
CA CYS A 322 6.48 8.68 2.57
C CYS A 322 6.83 10.07 3.18
N GLY A 323 6.84 11.13 2.36
CA GLY A 323 7.24 12.48 2.77
C GLY A 323 6.21 13.22 3.61
N THR A 324 6.61 14.36 4.16
CA THR A 324 5.80 15.19 5.07
C THR A 324 4.47 15.62 4.44
N ARG A 325 4.47 16.01 3.16
CA ARG A 325 3.24 16.42 2.46
C ARG A 325 2.19 15.30 2.44
N GLN A 326 2.60 14.10 2.12
CA GLN A 326 1.70 12.95 2.08
C GLN A 326 1.20 12.58 3.47
N ARG A 327 2.06 12.65 4.47
CA ARG A 327 1.70 12.43 5.87
C ARG A 327 0.64 13.42 6.36
N ILE A 328 0.74 14.71 5.97
CA ILE A 328 -0.26 15.73 6.30
C ILE A 328 -1.59 15.41 5.61
N ARG A 329 -1.59 15.10 4.32
CA ARG A 329 -2.81 14.73 3.58
C ARG A 329 -3.51 13.52 4.20
N LEU A 330 -2.75 12.49 4.56
CA LEU A 330 -3.29 11.30 5.20
C LEU A 330 -3.92 11.62 6.57
N ARG A 331 -3.27 12.47 7.38
CA ARG A 331 -3.84 12.91 8.65
C ARG A 331 -5.14 13.69 8.49
N LEU A 332 -5.22 14.53 7.47
CA LEU A 332 -6.46 15.27 7.19
C LEU A 332 -7.59 14.33 6.78
N LEU A 333 -7.29 13.26 6.03
CA LEU A 333 -8.27 12.22 5.70
C LEU A 333 -8.76 11.46 6.94
N THR A 334 -7.88 11.20 7.91
CA THR A 334 -8.22 10.44 9.11
C THR A 334 -8.94 11.27 10.17
N ASN A 335 -8.73 12.58 10.22
CA ASN A 335 -9.36 13.45 11.22
C ASN A 335 -10.88 13.62 11.01
N GLY A 336 -11.39 13.37 9.80
CA GLY A 336 -12.80 13.53 9.44
C GLY A 336 -13.52 12.23 9.07
N ASP A 337 -12.99 11.07 9.46
CA ASP A 337 -13.47 9.73 9.08
C ASP A 337 -13.51 9.51 7.55
N ASP A 338 -12.88 10.39 6.77
CA ASP A 338 -12.90 10.30 5.31
C ASP A 338 -12.12 9.09 4.79
N LEU A 339 -11.16 8.56 5.57
CA LEU A 339 -10.46 7.34 5.18
C LEU A 339 -11.36 6.12 5.31
N GLU A 340 -12.10 5.97 6.42
CA GLU A 340 -13.09 4.91 6.62
C GLU A 340 -14.20 5.01 5.56
N ARG A 341 -14.68 6.22 5.29
CA ARG A 341 -15.65 6.48 4.22
C ARG A 341 -15.11 6.07 2.85
N ALA A 342 -13.85 6.40 2.53
CA ALA A 342 -13.24 5.99 1.27
C ALA A 342 -13.19 4.47 1.13
N VAL A 343 -12.77 3.75 2.18
CA VAL A 343 -12.72 2.29 2.20
C VAL A 343 -14.09 1.68 1.94
N ILE A 344 -15.13 2.20 2.59
CA ILE A 344 -16.51 1.69 2.44
C ILE A 344 -17.10 2.12 1.09
N TRP A 345 -16.90 3.38 0.67
CA TRP A 345 -17.46 3.93 -0.56
C TRP A 345 -16.95 3.24 -1.81
N TYR A 346 -15.64 3.07 -1.92
CA TYR A 346 -15.04 2.43 -3.09
C TYR A 346 -15.10 0.90 -3.06
N ALA A 347 -15.58 0.27 -2.00
CA ALA A 347 -15.85 -1.18 -1.94
C ALA A 347 -17.23 -1.58 -2.52
N ARG A 348 -18.00 -0.63 -3.07
CA ARG A 348 -19.32 -0.87 -3.67
C ARG A 348 -19.21 -1.47 -5.05
#